data_2e675c954bc90c51e6c4e771e1310fb7
#
_entry.id   2e675c954bc90c51e6c4e771e1310fb7
#
_cell.length_a   1.000
_cell.length_b   1.000
_cell.length_c   1.000
_cell.angle_alpha   90.00
_cell.angle_beta   90.00
_cell.angle_gamma   90.00
#
_symmetry.space_group_name_H-M   'P 1'
#
loop_
_entity.id
_entity.type
_entity.pdbx_description
1 polymer ?
#
loop_
_entity_poly.entity_id
_entity_poly.type
_entity_poly.pdbx_seq_one_letter_code
_entity_poly.pdbx_strand_id
1 'polypeptide(L)'
;MIILIASFLGTSQDKNTEKIKQDLGNANDLIVREFELKGVSGLKGIVLGIDGLIDSNQAEDFIVRVLMIDLSLVGDSGEKDRPLQTFKTIYQSRISMMSASCGEDYTDLYDKLLTGQIIVILDGVAQFMAFDCKGWQMRSITAPETEIATRGPKDSFVETIR
;
A
#
# COMPACT_ATOMS: atom_id res chain seq x y z
N MET A 1 -28.72 13.01 -7.26
CA MET A 1 -28.38 12.05 -6.19
C MET A 1 -27.62 10.90 -6.85
N ILE A 2 -26.29 10.96 -6.85
CA ILE A 2 -25.47 9.87 -7.37
C ILE A 2 -25.50 8.80 -6.29
N ILE A 3 -26.17 7.70 -6.55
CA ILE A 3 -26.10 6.51 -5.70
C ILE A 3 -24.69 5.96 -5.93
N LEU A 4 -23.77 6.24 -5.00
CA LEU A 4 -22.49 5.57 -4.94
C LEU A 4 -22.80 4.11 -4.58
N ILE A 5 -22.94 3.25 -5.58
CA ILE A 5 -23.03 1.80 -5.35
C ILE A 5 -21.65 1.40 -4.84
N ALA A 6 -21.55 1.14 -3.54
CA ALA A 6 -20.34 0.61 -2.95
C ALA A 6 -19.97 -0.66 -3.73
N SER A 7 -18.87 -0.59 -4.48
CA SER A 7 -18.36 -1.73 -5.23
C SER A 7 -17.33 -2.42 -4.35
N PHE A 8 -17.59 -3.69 -3.99
CA PHE A 8 -16.71 -4.49 -3.15
C PHE A 8 -15.67 -5.22 -3.97
N LEU A 9 -14.51 -5.47 -3.35
CA LEU A 9 -13.47 -6.30 -3.96
C LEU A 9 -13.99 -7.71 -4.20
N GLY A 10 -13.56 -8.28 -5.34
CA GLY A 10 -13.74 -9.72 -5.60
C GLY A 10 -12.62 -10.55 -5.00
N THR A 11 -12.77 -11.86 -5.04
CA THR A 11 -11.73 -12.80 -4.60
C THR A 11 -10.61 -12.98 -5.63
N SER A 12 -10.80 -12.60 -6.89
CA SER A 12 -9.79 -12.70 -7.95
C SER A 12 -8.93 -11.43 -8.00
N GLN A 13 -7.64 -11.58 -7.69
CA GLN A 13 -6.71 -10.45 -7.75
C GLN A 13 -6.60 -9.84 -9.14
N ASP A 14 -6.65 -10.65 -10.21
CA ASP A 14 -6.51 -10.16 -11.58
C ASP A 14 -7.66 -9.22 -11.95
N LYS A 15 -8.90 -9.60 -11.62
CA LYS A 15 -10.09 -8.77 -11.86
C LYS A 15 -10.04 -7.47 -11.04
N ASN A 16 -9.61 -7.55 -9.79
CA ASN A 16 -9.45 -6.37 -8.96
C ASN A 16 -8.38 -5.43 -9.55
N THR A 17 -7.26 -5.99 -10.01
CA THR A 17 -6.17 -5.21 -10.63
C THR A 17 -6.62 -4.52 -11.92
N GLU A 18 -7.31 -5.25 -12.80
CA GLU A 18 -7.84 -4.68 -14.04
C GLU A 18 -8.82 -3.54 -13.76
N LYS A 19 -9.74 -3.74 -12.81
CA LYS A 19 -10.68 -2.70 -12.41
C LYS A 19 -9.97 -1.46 -11.86
N ILE A 20 -9.00 -1.64 -10.96
CA ILE A 20 -8.23 -0.52 -10.38
C ILE A 20 -7.48 0.24 -11.47
N LYS A 21 -6.85 -0.44 -12.42
CA LYS A 21 -6.17 0.20 -13.55
C LYS A 21 -7.14 1.01 -14.41
N GLN A 22 -8.32 0.46 -14.69
CA GLN A 22 -9.34 1.14 -15.49
C GLN A 22 -9.91 2.36 -14.77
N ASP A 23 -10.25 2.22 -13.49
CA ASP A 23 -10.83 3.30 -12.68
C ASP A 23 -9.85 4.46 -12.48
N LEU A 24 -8.54 4.18 -12.42
CA LEU A 24 -7.46 5.18 -12.37
C LEU A 24 -6.97 5.62 -13.76
N GLY A 25 -7.68 5.27 -14.84
CA GLY A 25 -7.36 5.72 -16.19
C GLY A 25 -6.04 5.18 -16.74
N ASN A 26 -5.55 4.03 -16.27
CA ASN A 26 -4.23 3.48 -16.58
C ASN A 26 -3.09 4.47 -16.30
N ALA A 27 -3.18 5.18 -15.19
CA ALA A 27 -2.20 6.18 -14.78
C ALA A 27 -0.77 5.59 -14.75
N ASN A 28 0.20 6.33 -15.30
CA ASN A 28 1.59 5.88 -15.40
C ASN A 28 2.32 5.85 -14.04
N ASP A 29 1.81 6.56 -13.07
CA ASP A 29 2.29 6.64 -11.69
C ASP A 29 1.75 5.52 -10.79
N LEU A 30 0.78 4.72 -11.29
CA LEU A 30 0.30 3.55 -10.57
C LEU A 30 1.33 2.42 -10.63
N ILE A 31 1.95 2.14 -9.49
CA ILE A 31 2.86 1.00 -9.30
C ILE A 31 2.03 -0.23 -9.00
N VAL A 32 2.20 -1.29 -9.79
CA VAL A 32 1.60 -2.61 -9.58
C VAL A 32 2.72 -3.65 -9.57
N ARG A 33 2.89 -4.33 -8.44
CA ARG A 33 3.89 -5.39 -8.25
C ARG A 33 3.19 -6.68 -7.87
N GLU A 34 3.31 -7.69 -8.70
CA GLU A 34 2.85 -9.04 -8.39
C GLU A 34 3.91 -9.79 -7.59
N PHE A 35 3.47 -10.62 -6.66
CA PHE A 35 4.33 -11.50 -5.88
C PHE A 35 3.67 -12.85 -5.63
N GLU A 36 4.49 -13.85 -5.34
CA GLU A 36 4.05 -15.17 -4.89
C GLU A 36 4.67 -15.46 -3.51
N LEU A 37 3.83 -15.88 -2.58
CA LEU A 37 4.26 -16.15 -1.21
C LEU A 37 4.98 -17.49 -1.11
N LYS A 38 6.21 -17.46 -0.60
CA LYS A 38 6.98 -18.66 -0.29
C LYS A 38 6.38 -19.33 0.96
N GLY A 39 6.21 -20.65 0.92
CA GLY A 39 5.66 -21.44 2.06
C GLY A 39 4.16 -21.71 1.99
N VAL A 40 3.42 -20.97 1.17
CA VAL A 40 2.01 -21.26 0.84
C VAL A 40 1.95 -21.47 -0.66
N SER A 41 1.98 -22.74 -1.09
CA SER A 41 2.08 -23.10 -2.51
C SER A 41 1.00 -22.40 -3.35
N GLY A 42 1.43 -21.59 -4.32
CA GLY A 42 0.57 -20.98 -5.32
C GLY A 42 -0.25 -19.78 -4.87
N LEU A 43 -0.07 -19.25 -3.64
CA LEU A 43 -0.77 -18.06 -3.22
C LEU A 43 -0.09 -16.82 -3.78
N LYS A 44 -0.80 -16.12 -4.66
CA LYS A 44 -0.34 -14.88 -5.29
C LYS A 44 -0.93 -13.66 -4.59
N GLY A 45 -0.28 -12.54 -4.78
CA GLY A 45 -0.76 -11.25 -4.33
C GLY A 45 -0.22 -10.12 -5.19
N ILE A 46 -0.78 -8.95 -5.00
CA ILE A 46 -0.33 -7.70 -5.61
C ILE A 46 -0.06 -6.66 -4.56
N VAL A 47 0.91 -5.81 -4.83
CA VAL A 47 1.18 -4.57 -4.11
C VAL A 47 0.89 -3.41 -5.04
N LEU A 48 0.12 -2.45 -4.56
CA LEU A 48 -0.23 -1.23 -5.27
C LEU A 48 0.32 -0.03 -4.52
N GLY A 49 0.76 0.97 -5.26
CA GLY A 49 1.20 2.25 -4.72
C GLY A 49 1.16 3.31 -5.80
N ILE A 50 1.27 4.58 -5.43
CA ILE A 50 1.40 5.69 -6.38
C ILE A 50 2.79 6.28 -6.26
N ASP A 51 3.51 6.32 -7.39
CA ASP A 51 4.83 6.94 -7.46
C ASP A 51 4.75 8.42 -7.09
N GLY A 52 5.71 8.87 -6.30
CA GLY A 52 5.72 10.22 -5.78
C GLY A 52 4.86 10.46 -4.53
N LEU A 53 3.91 9.57 -4.19
CA LEU A 53 3.17 9.62 -2.93
C LEU A 53 3.73 8.69 -1.86
N ILE A 54 4.36 7.59 -2.27
CA ILE A 54 5.00 6.61 -1.37
C ILE A 54 6.51 6.82 -1.29
N ASP A 55 7.10 6.43 -0.16
CA ASP A 55 8.56 6.29 -0.04
C ASP A 55 8.97 4.96 -0.67
N SER A 56 9.64 5.02 -1.81
CA SER A 56 10.04 3.83 -2.57
C SER A 56 10.96 2.90 -1.77
N ASN A 57 11.85 3.43 -0.93
CA ASN A 57 12.74 2.61 -0.11
C ASN A 57 11.98 1.86 0.98
N GLN A 58 11.04 2.54 1.65
CA GLN A 58 10.17 1.90 2.64
C GLN A 58 9.26 0.87 1.98
N ALA A 59 8.76 1.16 0.78
CA ALA A 59 7.93 0.26 0.01
C ALA A 59 8.68 -1.03 -0.37
N GLU A 60 9.91 -0.92 -0.86
CA GLU A 60 10.75 -2.08 -1.20
C GLU A 60 11.08 -2.92 0.03
N ASP A 61 11.47 -2.28 1.12
CA ASP A 61 11.74 -2.95 2.40
C ASP A 61 10.50 -3.70 2.90
N PHE A 62 9.32 -3.09 2.78
CA PHE A 62 8.05 -3.70 3.13
C PHE A 62 7.75 -4.94 2.28
N ILE A 63 7.87 -4.82 0.96
CA ILE A 63 7.63 -5.94 0.02
C ILE A 63 8.56 -7.11 0.35
N VAL A 64 9.86 -6.84 0.51
CA VAL A 64 10.84 -7.88 0.87
C VAL A 64 10.46 -8.56 2.20
N ARG A 65 10.08 -7.79 3.20
CA ARG A 65 9.69 -8.34 4.52
C ARG A 65 8.40 -9.15 4.46
N VAL A 66 7.42 -8.74 3.65
CA VAL A 66 6.18 -9.52 3.44
C VAL A 66 6.49 -10.86 2.77
N LEU A 67 7.38 -10.85 1.76
CA LEU A 67 7.80 -12.05 1.05
C LEU A 67 8.67 -13.00 1.90
N MET A 68 9.36 -12.46 2.91
CA MET A 68 10.24 -13.21 3.82
C MET A 68 9.53 -13.71 5.10
N ILE A 69 8.23 -13.48 5.24
CA ILE A 69 7.48 -14.04 6.36
C ILE A 69 7.50 -15.57 6.24
N ASP A 70 7.92 -16.21 7.31
CA ASP A 70 7.79 -17.66 7.44
C ASP A 70 6.32 -18.02 7.68
N LEU A 71 5.65 -18.39 6.61
CA LEU A 71 4.25 -18.80 6.61
C LEU A 71 4.06 -20.31 6.97
N SER A 72 5.14 -20.99 7.33
CA SER A 72 5.09 -22.39 7.79
C SER A 72 4.25 -22.54 9.06
N LEU A 73 4.02 -21.45 9.79
CA LEU A 73 3.15 -21.39 10.97
C LEU A 73 1.67 -21.18 10.63
N VAL A 74 1.33 -20.92 9.38
CA VAL A 74 -0.08 -20.94 8.93
C VAL A 74 -0.51 -22.41 8.94
N GLY A 75 -1.24 -22.78 9.98
CA GLY A 75 -1.65 -24.18 10.22
C GLY A 75 -2.29 -24.82 9.00
N ASP A 76 -2.29 -26.13 8.97
CA ASP A 76 -2.84 -26.98 7.91
C ASP A 76 -4.38 -26.89 7.84
N SER A 77 -4.87 -25.67 7.67
CA SER A 77 -6.27 -25.36 7.43
C SER A 77 -6.56 -25.71 5.99
N GLY A 78 -7.69 -26.34 5.78
CA GLY A 78 -8.09 -26.82 4.46
C GLY A 78 -7.88 -25.76 3.37
N GLU A 79 -7.64 -26.22 2.16
CA GLU A 79 -7.21 -25.40 1.00
C GLU A 79 -8.05 -24.13 0.76
N LYS A 80 -9.33 -24.12 1.16
CA LYS A 80 -10.25 -22.99 1.02
C LYS A 80 -10.00 -21.83 2.01
N ASP A 81 -9.56 -22.14 3.23
CA ASP A 81 -9.39 -21.12 4.28
C ASP A 81 -7.96 -20.56 4.33
N ARG A 82 -7.04 -21.18 3.58
CA ARG A 82 -5.63 -20.83 3.54
C ARG A 82 -5.35 -19.37 3.15
N PRO A 83 -5.98 -18.79 2.09
CA PRO A 83 -5.75 -17.38 1.74
C PRO A 83 -6.14 -16.41 2.85
N LEU A 84 -7.28 -16.62 3.48
CA LEU A 84 -7.79 -15.77 4.55
C LEU A 84 -6.92 -15.87 5.82
N GLN A 85 -6.43 -17.05 6.15
CA GLN A 85 -5.53 -17.24 7.30
C GLN A 85 -4.16 -16.59 7.03
N THR A 86 -3.64 -16.76 5.83
CA THR A 86 -2.42 -16.07 5.40
C THR A 86 -2.57 -14.56 5.48
N PHE A 87 -3.70 -14.03 5.00
CA PHE A 87 -4.04 -12.62 5.11
C PHE A 87 -3.99 -12.13 6.57
N LYS A 88 -4.67 -12.84 7.48
CA LYS A 88 -4.68 -12.51 8.91
C LYS A 88 -3.28 -12.57 9.53
N THR A 89 -2.48 -13.58 9.19
CA THR A 89 -1.12 -13.73 9.69
C THR A 89 -0.23 -12.56 9.23
N ILE A 90 -0.28 -12.20 7.96
CA ILE A 90 0.46 -11.04 7.43
C ILE A 90 0.01 -9.76 8.14
N TYR A 91 -1.28 -9.52 8.23
CA TYR A 91 -1.84 -8.34 8.87
C TYR A 91 -1.39 -8.23 10.32
N GLN A 92 -1.55 -9.27 11.12
CA GLN A 92 -1.17 -9.31 12.54
C GLN A 92 0.34 -9.14 12.77
N SER A 93 1.18 -9.74 11.91
CA SER A 93 2.62 -9.64 12.03
C SER A 93 3.16 -8.24 11.70
N ARG A 94 2.38 -7.40 11.01
CA ARG A 94 2.79 -6.07 10.52
C ARG A 94 2.17 -4.89 11.25
N ILE A 95 1.07 -5.08 11.96
CA ILE A 95 0.46 -4.03 12.80
C ILE A 95 1.46 -3.39 13.76
N SER A 96 2.41 -4.15 14.27
CA SER A 96 3.43 -3.64 15.21
C SER A 96 4.51 -2.77 14.55
N MET A 97 4.63 -2.78 13.22
CA MET A 97 5.72 -2.11 12.50
C MET A 97 5.27 -0.87 11.73
N MET A 98 4.01 -0.81 11.31
CA MET A 98 3.43 0.30 10.53
C MET A 98 1.96 0.42 10.87
N SER A 99 1.41 1.63 10.76
CA SER A 99 -0.05 1.81 10.83
C SER A 99 -0.69 1.01 9.71
N ALA A 100 -1.42 -0.03 10.08
CA ALA A 100 -2.09 -0.92 9.15
C ALA A 100 -3.60 -0.82 9.30
N SER A 101 -4.31 -0.89 8.20
CA SER A 101 -5.77 -0.99 8.15
C SER A 101 -6.19 -2.00 7.09
N CYS A 102 -7.42 -2.48 7.16
CA CYS A 102 -7.99 -3.36 6.13
C CYS A 102 -9.35 -2.80 5.72
N GLY A 103 -9.77 -3.15 4.50
CA GLY A 103 -11.05 -2.75 3.94
C GLY A 103 -11.51 -3.74 2.88
N GLU A 104 -12.75 -3.55 2.40
CA GLU A 104 -13.41 -4.44 1.45
C GLU A 104 -13.92 -3.69 0.22
N ASP A 105 -14.10 -2.38 0.30
CA ASP A 105 -14.66 -1.59 -0.78
C ASP A 105 -13.60 -0.78 -1.54
N TYR A 106 -13.88 -0.50 -2.81
CA TYR A 106 -12.96 0.24 -3.67
C TYR A 106 -12.85 1.72 -3.30
N THR A 107 -13.87 2.32 -2.70
CA THR A 107 -13.81 3.73 -2.32
C THR A 107 -12.77 3.94 -1.24
N ASP A 108 -12.80 3.12 -0.18
CA ASP A 108 -11.80 3.14 0.89
C ASP A 108 -10.40 2.78 0.36
N LEU A 109 -10.31 1.83 -0.60
CA LEU A 109 -9.06 1.49 -1.27
C LEU A 109 -8.44 2.69 -1.99
N TYR A 110 -9.24 3.40 -2.79
CA TYR A 110 -8.76 4.57 -3.53
C TYR A 110 -8.36 5.71 -2.61
N ASP A 111 -9.14 5.98 -1.56
CA ASP A 111 -8.80 7.00 -0.57
C ASP A 111 -7.45 6.74 0.08
N LYS A 112 -7.20 5.49 0.47
CA LYS A 112 -5.91 5.08 1.06
C LYS A 112 -4.77 5.16 0.05
N LEU A 113 -4.97 4.65 -1.16
CA LEU A 113 -3.97 4.67 -2.22
C LEU A 113 -3.55 6.10 -2.58
N LEU A 114 -4.53 7.01 -2.74
CA LEU A 114 -4.30 8.42 -3.05
C LEU A 114 -3.73 9.22 -1.89
N THR A 115 -3.81 8.72 -0.66
CA THR A 115 -3.14 9.32 0.51
C THR A 115 -1.71 8.82 0.72
N GLY A 116 -1.16 8.03 -0.21
CA GLY A 116 0.22 7.53 -0.15
C GLY A 116 0.39 6.30 0.73
N GLN A 117 -0.64 5.48 0.86
CA GLN A 117 -0.54 4.17 1.48
C GLN A 117 -0.26 3.10 0.42
N ILE A 118 0.45 2.05 0.83
CA ILE A 118 0.63 0.84 0.04
C ILE A 118 -0.56 -0.08 0.29
N ILE A 119 -1.15 -0.58 -0.78
CA ILE A 119 -2.25 -1.54 -0.75
C ILE A 119 -1.72 -2.93 -1.10
N VAL A 120 -2.11 -3.94 -0.33
CA VAL A 120 -1.81 -5.35 -0.61
C VAL A 120 -3.11 -6.13 -0.74
N ILE A 121 -3.25 -6.85 -1.83
CA ILE A 121 -4.39 -7.72 -2.12
C ILE A 121 -3.85 -9.14 -2.34
N LEU A 122 -4.46 -10.12 -1.68
CA LEU A 122 -4.14 -11.54 -1.88
C LEU A 122 -5.21 -12.21 -2.73
N ASP A 123 -4.79 -13.11 -3.60
CA ASP A 123 -5.72 -13.93 -4.36
C ASP A 123 -6.53 -14.83 -3.43
N GLY A 124 -7.82 -14.99 -3.72
CA GLY A 124 -8.74 -15.73 -2.87
C GLY A 124 -9.34 -14.94 -1.70
N VAL A 125 -8.94 -13.67 -1.48
CA VAL A 125 -9.46 -12.83 -0.38
C VAL A 125 -10.12 -11.58 -0.94
N ALA A 126 -11.37 -11.32 -0.56
CA ALA A 126 -12.14 -10.14 -0.96
C ALA A 126 -11.91 -8.94 0.00
N GLN A 127 -10.68 -8.78 0.46
CA GLN A 127 -10.22 -7.71 1.35
C GLN A 127 -8.85 -7.24 0.92
N PHE A 128 -8.53 -6.00 1.23
CA PHE A 128 -7.19 -5.46 1.08
C PHE A 128 -6.59 -5.07 2.43
N MET A 129 -5.28 -5.03 2.49
CA MET A 129 -4.51 -4.42 3.57
C MET A 129 -3.91 -3.11 3.05
N ALA A 130 -3.95 -2.07 3.87
CA ALA A 130 -3.30 -0.80 3.61
C ALA A 130 -2.27 -0.49 4.68
N PHE A 131 -1.09 -0.03 4.27
CA PHE A 131 0.03 0.28 5.15
C PHE A 131 0.51 1.69 4.87
N ASP A 132 0.72 2.46 5.94
CA ASP A 132 1.21 3.84 5.82
C ASP A 132 2.69 3.83 5.38
N CYS A 133 2.95 4.40 4.21
CA CYS A 133 4.28 4.45 3.59
C CYS A 133 4.50 5.80 2.91
N LYS A 134 4.07 6.87 3.57
CA LYS A 134 4.07 8.22 3.00
C LYS A 134 5.47 8.73 2.78
N GLY A 135 5.77 9.03 1.53
CA GLY A 135 7.03 9.63 1.10
C GLY A 135 7.11 11.13 1.29
N TRP A 136 6.74 11.64 2.47
CA TRP A 136 6.94 13.05 2.77
C TRP A 136 8.42 13.32 3.03
N GLN A 137 9.17 13.61 1.98
CA GLN A 137 10.46 14.26 2.15
C GLN A 137 10.21 15.70 2.59
N MET A 138 10.52 16.03 3.83
CA MET A 138 10.74 17.42 4.23
C MET A 138 11.86 17.97 3.35
N ARG A 139 11.49 18.67 2.27
CA ARG A 139 12.45 19.46 1.51
C ARG A 139 12.83 20.64 2.38
N SER A 140 13.90 20.50 3.17
CA SER A 140 14.54 21.66 3.76
C SER A 140 15.07 22.50 2.62
N ILE A 141 14.60 23.74 2.51
CA ILE A 141 15.18 24.73 1.60
C ILE A 141 16.58 25.01 2.14
N THR A 142 17.59 24.40 1.53
CA THR A 142 18.97 24.74 1.82
C THR A 142 19.22 26.13 1.27
N ALA A 143 19.60 27.07 2.13
CA ALA A 143 19.96 28.41 1.69
C ALA A 143 21.16 28.31 0.72
N PRO A 144 21.19 29.07 -0.39
CA PRO A 144 22.33 29.11 -1.29
C PRO A 144 23.60 29.44 -0.52
N GLU A 145 24.65 28.64 -0.71
CA GLU A 145 25.93 28.80 0.02
C GLU A 145 26.65 30.13 -0.28
N THR A 146 26.23 30.87 -1.31
CA THR A 146 26.90 32.08 -1.83
C THR A 146 26.24 33.40 -1.48
N GLU A 147 25.06 33.43 -0.85
CA GLU A 147 24.40 34.66 -0.48
C GLU A 147 24.64 35.04 0.98
N ILE A 148 25.42 36.12 1.22
CA ILE A 148 25.62 36.78 2.52
C ILE A 148 24.40 37.65 2.87
N ALA A 149 23.20 37.27 2.49
CA ALA A 149 22.01 38.06 2.73
C ALA A 149 21.17 37.44 3.87
N THR A 150 20.89 38.26 4.86
CA THR A 150 19.91 38.11 5.96
C THR A 150 19.17 36.76 5.99
N ARG A 151 19.64 35.89 6.85
CA ARG A 151 19.00 34.55 7.07
C ARG A 151 17.60 34.74 7.62
N GLY A 152 16.60 34.59 6.74
CA GLY A 152 15.23 34.36 7.16
C GLY A 152 15.02 32.97 7.77
N PRO A 153 13.86 32.70 8.34
CA PRO A 153 13.54 31.36 8.86
C PRO A 153 13.73 30.31 7.77
N LYS A 154 14.35 29.19 8.13
CA LYS A 154 14.67 28.09 7.21
C LYS A 154 13.44 27.30 6.74
N ASP A 155 12.31 27.55 7.34
CA ASP A 155 11.08 26.83 7.05
C ASP A 155 10.33 27.48 5.89
N SER A 156 9.82 26.65 4.98
CA SER A 156 9.01 27.17 3.88
C SER A 156 7.69 27.72 4.41
N PHE A 157 7.17 28.74 3.77
CA PHE A 157 5.87 29.35 4.12
C PHE A 157 4.73 28.31 4.18
N VAL A 158 4.83 27.23 3.41
CA VAL A 158 3.85 26.15 3.38
C VAL A 158 3.89 25.29 4.65
N GLU A 159 5.06 25.13 5.29
CA GLU A 159 5.21 24.38 6.54
C GLU A 159 4.68 25.16 7.75
N THR A 160 4.68 26.49 7.67
CA THR A 160 4.19 27.37 8.75
C THR A 160 2.65 27.42 8.83
N ILE A 161 1.94 27.00 7.76
CA ILE A 161 0.46 27.02 7.67
C ILE A 161 -0.15 25.63 8.03
N ARG A 162 0.66 24.67 8.34
CA ARG A 162 0.24 23.33 8.77
C ARG A 162 0.12 23.28 10.31
#